data_c73a36cc0def1e1f29c5e4fb5aef7f1f
#
_entry.id   c73a36cc0def1e1f29c5e4fb5aef7f1f
#
_cell.length_a   1.000
_cell.length_b   1.000
_cell.length_c   1.000
_cell.angle_alpha   90.00
_cell.angle_beta   90.00
_cell.angle_gamma   90.00
#
_symmetry.space_group_name_H-M   'P 1'
#
loop_
_entity.id
_entity.type
_entity.pdbx_description
1 polymer ?
#
loop_
_entity_poly.entity_id
_entity_poly.type
_entity_poly.pdbx_seq_one_letter_code
_entity_poly.pdbx_strand_id
1 'polypeptide(L)'
;SAKILMKLKSDAESYLGEKVSKAVITVPAYFNEAQRQATKNAGKIAGLEVERIINEPTAAALAYGIDKQDKTQTILVYDLGGGTFDVSILELGDGVFEVKSTSGNNNLGGDDFDDAIISHLVDTFKKENGVDLSKDKMAMQRLKDAAEKAKKDLSGMTTAHVSLPFISQGNDGPLHLELDLTRAKFEDLCHDLFE
;
A
#
# COMPACT_ATOMS: atom_id res chain seq x y z
N SER A 1 10.60 -2.31 -11.92
CA SER A 1 9.61 -1.30 -12.41
C SER A 1 8.97 -1.71 -13.73
N ALA A 2 9.74 -2.05 -14.84
CA ALA A 2 9.14 -2.33 -16.14
C ALA A 2 8.10 -3.47 -16.12
N LYS A 3 8.34 -4.58 -15.41
CA LYS A 3 7.37 -5.69 -15.28
C LYS A 3 6.07 -5.26 -14.60
N ILE A 4 6.14 -4.36 -13.63
CA ILE A 4 4.95 -3.79 -12.96
C ILE A 4 4.15 -2.97 -13.98
N LEU A 5 4.82 -2.10 -14.73
CA LEU A 5 4.17 -1.29 -15.76
C LEU A 5 3.57 -2.14 -16.89
N MET A 6 4.22 -3.25 -17.29
CA MET A 6 3.65 -4.22 -18.22
C MET A 6 2.36 -4.84 -17.68
N LYS A 7 2.33 -5.20 -16.39
CA LYS A 7 1.13 -5.78 -15.76
C LYS A 7 0.00 -4.76 -15.71
N LEU A 8 0.28 -3.53 -15.26
CA LEU A 8 -0.70 -2.45 -15.22
C LEU A 8 -1.26 -2.12 -16.61
N LYS A 9 -0.38 -2.09 -17.64
CA LYS A 9 -0.80 -1.92 -19.05
C LYS A 9 -1.75 -3.04 -19.47
N SER A 10 -1.38 -4.30 -19.23
CA SER A 10 -2.22 -5.46 -19.58
C SER A 10 -3.57 -5.42 -18.88
N ASP A 11 -3.61 -5.02 -17.61
CA ASP A 11 -4.85 -4.89 -16.84
C ASP A 11 -5.74 -3.78 -17.41
N ALA A 12 -5.15 -2.63 -17.73
CA ALA A 12 -5.85 -1.51 -18.34
C ALA A 12 -6.42 -1.89 -19.73
N GLU A 13 -5.63 -2.57 -20.56
CA GLU A 13 -6.06 -3.06 -21.88
C GLU A 13 -7.21 -4.08 -21.75
N SER A 14 -7.15 -4.96 -20.76
CA SER A 14 -8.20 -5.93 -20.47
C SER A 14 -9.49 -5.25 -20.00
N TYR A 15 -9.39 -4.20 -19.21
CA TYR A 15 -10.53 -3.44 -18.70
C TYR A 15 -11.19 -2.58 -19.78
N LEU A 16 -10.38 -1.88 -20.59
CA LEU A 16 -10.87 -0.96 -21.62
C LEU A 16 -11.29 -1.68 -22.92
N GLY A 17 -10.79 -2.89 -23.15
CA GLY A 17 -11.02 -3.62 -24.41
C GLY A 17 -10.23 -3.07 -25.61
N GLU A 18 -9.27 -2.19 -25.38
CA GLU A 18 -8.45 -1.54 -26.40
C GLU A 18 -6.97 -1.42 -25.98
N LYS A 19 -6.08 -1.16 -26.95
CA LYS A 19 -4.66 -1.02 -26.69
C LYS A 19 -4.35 0.29 -25.97
N VAL A 20 -3.52 0.20 -24.93
CA VAL A 20 -2.96 1.34 -24.22
C VAL A 20 -1.52 1.58 -24.68
N SER A 21 -1.30 2.69 -25.38
CA SER A 21 0.00 3.04 -25.95
C SER A 21 0.72 4.18 -25.23
N LYS A 22 0.00 5.03 -24.51
CA LYS A 22 0.52 6.23 -23.86
C LYS A 22 0.26 6.20 -22.35
N ALA A 23 1.16 6.83 -21.57
CA ALA A 23 1.00 6.95 -20.14
C ALA A 23 1.61 8.23 -19.58
N VAL A 24 0.98 8.77 -18.55
CA VAL A 24 1.60 9.65 -17.56
C VAL A 24 1.96 8.78 -16.35
N ILE A 25 3.20 8.88 -15.88
CA ILE A 25 3.68 8.05 -14.76
C ILE A 25 4.04 8.98 -13.61
N THR A 26 3.59 8.62 -12.42
CA THR A 26 3.91 9.37 -11.20
C THR A 26 5.16 8.83 -10.53
N VAL A 27 5.87 9.70 -9.82
CA VAL A 27 7.04 9.38 -9.01
C VAL A 27 7.02 10.20 -7.72
N PRO A 28 7.64 9.73 -6.64
CA PRO A 28 7.82 10.51 -5.43
C PRO A 28 8.46 11.88 -5.72
N ALA A 29 8.06 12.91 -4.98
CA ALA A 29 8.55 14.26 -5.21
C ALA A 29 10.08 14.40 -5.00
N TYR A 30 10.67 13.57 -4.13
CA TYR A 30 12.10 13.55 -3.84
C TYR A 30 12.95 12.77 -4.87
N PHE A 31 12.36 12.10 -5.87
CA PHE A 31 13.13 11.42 -6.91
C PHE A 31 14.03 12.40 -7.64
N ASN A 32 15.30 12.03 -7.75
CA ASN A 32 16.27 12.77 -8.55
C ASN A 32 16.10 12.49 -10.06
N GLU A 33 16.79 13.24 -10.90
CA GLU A 33 16.67 13.13 -12.35
C GLU A 33 17.02 11.72 -12.88
N ALA A 34 18.02 11.06 -12.30
CA ALA A 34 18.40 9.70 -12.69
C ALA A 34 17.26 8.69 -12.41
N GLN A 35 16.58 8.81 -11.28
CA GLN A 35 15.43 7.97 -10.91
C GLN A 35 14.22 8.25 -11.80
N ARG A 36 13.95 9.52 -12.12
CA ARG A 36 12.90 9.92 -13.09
C ARG A 36 13.17 9.36 -14.47
N GLN A 37 14.41 9.47 -14.94
CA GLN A 37 14.81 8.91 -16.24
C GLN A 37 14.74 7.38 -16.25
N ALA A 38 15.11 6.71 -15.16
CA ALA A 38 14.96 5.26 -15.01
C ALA A 38 13.49 4.82 -15.09
N THR A 39 12.58 5.58 -14.46
CA THR A 39 11.14 5.34 -14.53
C THR A 39 10.61 5.52 -15.96
N LYS A 40 11.03 6.59 -16.63
CA LYS A 40 10.69 6.83 -18.04
C LYS A 40 11.18 5.69 -18.96
N ASN A 41 12.39 5.20 -18.73
CA ASN A 41 12.93 4.07 -19.46
C ASN A 41 12.17 2.76 -19.19
N ALA A 42 11.74 2.54 -17.94
CA ALA A 42 10.90 1.40 -17.58
C ALA A 42 9.55 1.43 -18.31
N GLY A 43 8.95 2.61 -18.49
CA GLY A 43 7.75 2.79 -19.32
C GLY A 43 7.96 2.40 -20.76
N LYS A 44 9.07 2.86 -21.36
CA LYS A 44 9.44 2.47 -22.74
C LYS A 44 9.64 0.97 -22.90
N ILE A 45 10.32 0.32 -21.93
CA ILE A 45 10.52 -1.14 -21.92
C ILE A 45 9.18 -1.87 -21.81
N ALA A 46 8.21 -1.29 -21.11
CA ALA A 46 6.83 -1.81 -21.00
C ALA A 46 5.99 -1.59 -22.28
N GLY A 47 6.56 -0.94 -23.31
CA GLY A 47 5.86 -0.64 -24.55
C GLY A 47 4.87 0.52 -24.42
N LEU A 48 5.20 1.50 -23.55
CA LEU A 48 4.45 2.73 -23.37
C LEU A 48 5.23 3.94 -23.87
N GLU A 49 4.56 4.84 -24.57
CA GLU A 49 5.03 6.19 -24.79
C GLU A 49 4.76 6.99 -23.50
N VAL A 50 5.83 7.37 -22.78
CA VAL A 50 5.72 8.14 -21.55
C VAL A 50 5.63 9.62 -21.90
N GLU A 51 4.44 10.18 -21.85
CA GLU A 51 4.19 11.58 -22.18
C GLU A 51 4.75 12.53 -21.09
N ARG A 52 4.54 12.17 -19.83
CA ARG A 52 5.06 12.95 -18.68
C ARG A 52 5.43 12.05 -17.51
N ILE A 53 6.41 12.54 -16.74
CA ILE A 53 6.65 12.12 -15.35
C ILE A 53 6.22 13.27 -14.46
N ILE A 54 5.32 13.02 -13.50
CA ILE A 54 4.81 14.02 -12.54
C ILE A 54 5.02 13.56 -11.11
N ASN A 55 5.04 14.49 -10.18
CA ASN A 55 5.16 14.14 -8.77
C ASN A 55 3.85 13.54 -8.24
N GLU A 56 3.93 12.49 -7.43
CA GLU A 56 2.78 11.83 -6.81
C GLU A 56 1.89 12.80 -6.03
N PRO A 57 2.41 13.69 -5.15
CA PRO A 57 1.57 14.64 -4.44
C PRO A 57 0.87 15.64 -5.38
N THR A 58 1.51 16.01 -6.49
CA THR A 58 0.88 16.86 -7.51
C THR A 58 -0.28 16.12 -8.20
N ALA A 59 -0.08 14.85 -8.54
CA ALA A 59 -1.13 14.02 -9.13
C ALA A 59 -2.31 13.85 -8.19
N ALA A 60 -2.05 13.62 -6.89
CA ALA A 60 -3.09 13.53 -5.87
C ALA A 60 -3.91 14.83 -5.76
N ALA A 61 -3.24 15.97 -5.74
CA ALA A 61 -3.89 17.29 -5.70
C ALA A 61 -4.77 17.53 -6.94
N LEU A 62 -4.27 17.18 -8.14
CA LEU A 62 -5.02 17.27 -9.39
C LEU A 62 -6.25 16.35 -9.38
N ALA A 63 -6.10 15.11 -8.92
CA ALA A 63 -7.20 14.15 -8.84
C ALA A 63 -8.30 14.62 -7.88
N TYR A 64 -7.94 15.33 -6.82
CA TYR A 64 -8.89 15.94 -5.89
C TYR A 64 -9.58 17.19 -6.46
N GLY A 65 -9.09 17.73 -7.58
CA GLY A 65 -9.69 18.90 -8.25
C GLY A 65 -9.31 20.26 -7.66
N ILE A 66 -8.20 20.34 -6.96
CA ILE A 66 -7.72 21.58 -6.33
C ILE A 66 -7.30 22.63 -7.38
N ASP A 67 -6.88 22.18 -8.58
CA ASP A 67 -6.51 23.02 -9.72
C ASP A 67 -7.65 23.92 -10.25
N LYS A 68 -8.90 23.60 -9.88
CA LYS A 68 -10.09 24.33 -10.33
C LYS A 68 -10.46 25.52 -9.43
N GLN A 69 -9.63 25.85 -8.46
CA GLN A 69 -9.88 26.95 -7.54
C GLN A 69 -9.00 28.17 -7.90
N ASP A 70 -9.60 29.32 -8.14
CA ASP A 70 -8.92 30.58 -8.50
C ASP A 70 -8.21 31.26 -7.31
N LYS A 71 -7.63 30.51 -6.39
CA LYS A 71 -6.98 31.05 -5.19
C LYS A 71 -5.63 30.39 -4.98
N THR A 72 -4.64 31.18 -4.58
CA THR A 72 -3.38 30.65 -4.04
C THR A 72 -3.67 29.87 -2.76
N GLN A 73 -3.23 28.63 -2.69
CA GLN A 73 -3.44 27.74 -1.56
C GLN A 73 -2.16 26.99 -1.19
N THR A 74 -1.96 26.81 0.10
CA THR A 74 -0.96 25.88 0.61
C THR A 74 -1.68 24.62 1.06
N ILE A 75 -1.29 23.49 0.53
CA ILE A 75 -1.90 22.18 0.81
C ILE A 75 -0.86 21.20 1.36
N LEU A 76 -1.31 20.34 2.24
CA LEU A 76 -0.55 19.19 2.71
C LEU A 76 -1.13 17.93 2.07
N VAL A 77 -0.27 17.16 1.41
CA VAL A 77 -0.60 15.82 0.92
C VAL A 77 0.03 14.80 1.86
N TYR A 78 -0.82 13.97 2.44
CA TYR A 78 -0.45 12.87 3.33
C TYR A 78 -0.70 11.57 2.58
N ASP A 79 0.36 10.88 2.18
CA ASP A 79 0.31 9.66 1.38
C ASP A 79 0.91 8.50 2.19
N LEU A 80 0.06 7.65 2.75
CA LEU A 80 0.44 6.41 3.42
C LEU A 80 0.09 5.23 2.49
N GLY A 81 1.09 4.77 1.76
CA GLY A 81 1.00 3.64 0.85
C GLY A 81 1.12 2.27 1.55
N GLY A 82 1.33 1.22 0.76
CA GLY A 82 1.55 -0.13 1.29
C GLY A 82 2.90 -0.30 1.98
N GLY A 83 3.95 0.35 1.46
CA GLY A 83 5.32 0.20 1.98
C GLY A 83 6.06 1.51 2.22
N THR A 84 5.48 2.66 1.88
CA THR A 84 6.07 3.99 2.08
C THR A 84 5.05 4.97 2.64
N PHE A 85 5.56 5.92 3.40
CA PHE A 85 4.82 7.06 3.92
C PHE A 85 5.48 8.35 3.43
N ASP A 86 4.72 9.20 2.75
CA ASP A 86 5.18 10.46 2.18
C ASP A 86 4.25 11.60 2.60
N VAL A 87 4.85 12.70 3.08
CA VAL A 87 4.16 13.95 3.37
C VAL A 87 4.78 15.05 2.56
N SER A 88 3.96 15.80 1.82
CA SER A 88 4.43 16.91 0.99
C SER A 88 3.60 18.15 1.22
N ILE A 89 4.28 19.31 1.30
CA ILE A 89 3.63 20.61 1.31
C ILE A 89 3.78 21.22 -0.09
N LEU A 90 2.65 21.56 -0.69
CA LEU A 90 2.58 22.17 -2.01
C LEU A 90 1.94 23.55 -1.90
N GLU A 91 2.43 24.46 -2.73
CA GLU A 91 1.76 25.73 -3.00
C GLU A 91 1.17 25.69 -4.41
N LEU A 92 -0.09 26.03 -4.51
CA LEU A 92 -0.81 26.18 -5.77
C LEU A 92 -1.09 27.68 -5.98
N GLY A 93 -0.61 28.22 -7.10
CA GLY A 93 -0.91 29.58 -7.53
C GLY A 93 -0.83 29.67 -9.05
N ASP A 94 -1.75 30.41 -9.67
CA ASP A 94 -1.81 30.64 -11.12
C ASP A 94 -1.74 29.35 -11.97
N GLY A 95 -2.35 28.25 -11.48
CA GLY A 95 -2.33 26.95 -12.16
C GLY A 95 -1.00 26.18 -12.07
N VAL A 96 -0.06 26.65 -11.25
CA VAL A 96 1.24 26.01 -11.04
C VAL A 96 1.29 25.36 -9.66
N PHE A 97 1.75 24.11 -9.60
CA PHE A 97 2.04 23.39 -8.35
C PHE A 97 3.54 23.47 -8.05
N GLU A 98 3.89 24.02 -6.93
CA GLU A 98 5.25 24.06 -6.42
C GLU A 98 5.35 23.19 -5.15
N VAL A 99 6.25 22.19 -5.14
CA VAL A 99 6.55 21.40 -3.94
C VAL A 99 7.50 22.21 -3.06
N LYS A 100 7.03 22.66 -1.91
CA LYS A 100 7.81 23.46 -0.95
C LYS A 100 8.70 22.60 -0.06
N SER A 101 8.16 21.47 0.39
CA SER A 101 8.90 20.53 1.22
C SER A 101 8.31 19.13 1.11
N THR A 102 9.12 18.13 1.38
CA THR A 102 8.71 16.74 1.47
C THR A 102 9.47 16.06 2.61
N SER A 103 8.79 15.13 3.29
CA SER A 103 9.35 14.26 4.32
C SER A 103 8.61 12.93 4.27
N GLY A 104 9.12 11.91 4.96
CA GLY A 104 8.45 10.61 5.00
C GLY A 104 9.36 9.50 5.50
N ASN A 105 8.85 8.27 5.37
CA ASN A 105 9.56 7.05 5.73
C ASN A 105 9.38 6.01 4.61
N ASN A 106 10.49 5.65 3.96
CA ASN A 106 10.49 4.69 2.84
C ASN A 106 10.28 3.23 3.28
N ASN A 107 10.18 2.98 4.57
CA ASN A 107 9.99 1.67 5.18
C ASN A 107 8.83 1.67 6.18
N LEU A 108 7.80 2.47 5.93
CA LEU A 108 6.57 2.52 6.71
C LEU A 108 5.37 2.54 5.78
N GLY A 109 4.47 1.60 5.93
CA GLY A 109 3.23 1.52 5.16
C GLY A 109 2.27 0.48 5.68
N GLY A 110 1.19 0.27 4.95
CA GLY A 110 0.13 -0.68 5.33
C GLY A 110 0.62 -2.10 5.56
N ASP A 111 1.71 -2.50 4.89
CA ASP A 111 2.31 -3.84 5.06
C ASP A 111 2.89 -4.04 6.46
N ASP A 112 3.44 -3.00 7.10
CA ASP A 112 3.97 -3.07 8.48
C ASP A 112 2.85 -3.31 9.50
N PHE A 113 1.69 -2.69 9.28
CA PHE A 113 0.49 -2.94 10.08
C PHE A 113 -0.04 -4.36 9.89
N ASP A 114 0.01 -4.88 8.66
CA ASP A 114 -0.36 -6.28 8.37
C ASP A 114 0.62 -7.24 9.07
N ASP A 115 1.91 -6.98 9.03
CA ASP A 115 2.94 -7.81 9.66
C ASP A 115 2.79 -7.84 11.20
N ALA A 116 2.36 -6.75 11.83
CA ALA A 116 2.04 -6.72 13.26
C ALA A 116 0.86 -7.68 13.59
N ILE A 117 -0.18 -7.68 12.77
CA ILE A 117 -1.32 -8.60 12.91
C ILE A 117 -0.86 -10.04 12.67
N ILE A 118 -0.10 -10.31 11.60
CA ILE A 118 0.41 -11.66 11.27
C ILE A 118 1.22 -12.22 12.43
N SER A 119 2.12 -11.42 13.00
CA SER A 119 2.93 -11.82 14.14
C SER A 119 2.06 -12.22 15.34
N HIS A 120 1.04 -11.43 15.63
CA HIS A 120 0.08 -11.73 16.68
C HIS A 120 -0.69 -13.04 16.44
N LEU A 121 -1.15 -13.28 15.20
CA LEU A 121 -1.87 -14.50 14.84
C LEU A 121 -0.97 -15.74 14.94
N VAL A 122 0.28 -15.66 14.46
CA VAL A 122 1.28 -16.75 14.54
C VAL A 122 1.59 -17.07 16.00
N ASP A 123 1.85 -16.07 16.83
CA ASP A 123 2.18 -16.26 18.24
C ASP A 123 1.01 -16.85 19.03
N THR A 124 -0.22 -16.40 18.76
CA THR A 124 -1.42 -16.91 19.40
C THR A 124 -1.63 -18.36 19.02
N PHE A 125 -1.58 -18.68 17.74
CA PHE A 125 -1.73 -20.05 17.26
C PHE A 125 -0.67 -20.99 17.82
N LYS A 126 0.59 -20.53 17.89
CA LYS A 126 1.70 -21.31 18.45
C LYS A 126 1.53 -21.57 19.94
N LYS A 127 1.00 -20.61 20.70
CA LYS A 127 0.72 -20.80 22.13
C LYS A 127 -0.38 -21.82 22.37
N GLU A 128 -1.42 -21.82 21.55
CA GLU A 128 -2.59 -22.69 21.69
C GLU A 128 -2.34 -24.11 21.17
N ASN A 129 -1.63 -24.25 20.04
CA ASN A 129 -1.51 -25.50 19.32
C ASN A 129 -0.09 -26.10 19.30
N GLY A 130 0.91 -25.35 19.78
CA GLY A 130 2.32 -25.77 19.74
C GLY A 130 2.95 -25.81 18.35
N VAL A 131 2.24 -25.34 17.31
CA VAL A 131 2.66 -25.38 15.90
C VAL A 131 3.05 -23.98 15.44
N ASP A 132 4.19 -23.87 14.79
CA ASP A 132 4.74 -22.61 14.26
C ASP A 132 4.39 -22.45 12.77
N LEU A 133 3.42 -21.59 12.49
CA LEU A 133 2.94 -21.33 11.11
C LEU A 133 3.94 -20.55 10.26
N SER A 134 4.92 -19.88 10.85
CA SER A 134 5.90 -19.04 10.12
C SER A 134 6.76 -19.82 9.12
N LYS A 135 6.84 -21.14 9.27
CA LYS A 135 7.60 -22.04 8.42
C LYS A 135 6.81 -22.59 7.23
N ASP A 136 5.50 -22.41 7.22
CA ASP A 136 4.61 -22.86 6.16
C ASP A 136 4.23 -21.70 5.24
N LYS A 137 4.74 -21.72 4.01
CA LYS A 137 4.51 -20.64 3.02
C LYS A 137 3.04 -20.48 2.64
N MET A 138 2.26 -21.58 2.62
CA MET A 138 0.83 -21.52 2.28
C MET A 138 0.05 -20.92 3.45
N ALA A 139 0.37 -21.32 4.68
CA ALA A 139 -0.24 -20.73 5.88
C ALA A 139 0.08 -19.23 5.98
N MET A 140 1.34 -18.85 5.75
CA MET A 140 1.76 -17.44 5.77
C MET A 140 1.03 -16.60 4.72
N GLN A 141 0.80 -17.12 3.51
CA GLN A 141 0.03 -16.38 2.50
C GLN A 141 -1.42 -16.15 2.95
N ARG A 142 -2.05 -17.20 3.51
CA ARG A 142 -3.42 -17.09 4.04
C ARG A 142 -3.51 -16.14 5.24
N LEU A 143 -2.49 -16.16 6.10
CA LEU A 143 -2.39 -15.20 7.23
C LEU A 143 -2.27 -13.77 6.72
N LYS A 144 -1.46 -13.53 5.67
CA LYS A 144 -1.32 -12.20 5.06
C LYS A 144 -2.65 -11.67 4.52
N ASP A 145 -3.36 -12.49 3.75
CA ASP A 145 -4.65 -12.11 3.17
C ASP A 145 -5.70 -11.82 4.28
N ALA A 146 -5.69 -12.62 5.35
CA ALA A 146 -6.59 -12.45 6.48
C ALA A 146 -6.24 -11.22 7.35
N ALA A 147 -4.96 -10.93 7.55
CA ALA A 147 -4.48 -9.77 8.29
C ALA A 147 -4.85 -8.47 7.56
N GLU A 148 -4.59 -8.39 6.26
CA GLU A 148 -4.98 -7.23 5.45
C GLU A 148 -6.50 -7.00 5.49
N LYS A 149 -7.28 -8.07 5.37
CA LYS A 149 -8.74 -8.00 5.49
C LYS A 149 -9.16 -7.49 6.87
N ALA A 150 -8.62 -8.06 7.95
CA ALA A 150 -8.94 -7.65 9.31
C ALA A 150 -8.58 -6.18 9.56
N LYS A 151 -7.40 -5.72 9.11
CA LYS A 151 -7.01 -4.31 9.15
C LYS A 151 -8.04 -3.41 8.46
N LYS A 152 -8.46 -3.76 7.26
CA LYS A 152 -9.49 -3.00 6.50
C LYS A 152 -10.84 -2.99 7.22
N ASP A 153 -11.28 -4.13 7.74
CA ASP A 153 -12.54 -4.27 8.47
C ASP A 153 -12.54 -3.41 9.74
N LEU A 154 -11.41 -3.34 10.45
CA LEU A 154 -11.25 -2.51 11.66
C LEU A 154 -11.32 -1.00 11.38
N SER A 155 -11.24 -0.55 10.15
CA SER A 155 -11.49 0.86 9.80
C SER A 155 -12.98 1.24 10.03
N GLY A 156 -13.90 0.30 9.84
CA GLY A 156 -15.34 0.52 10.00
C GLY A 156 -15.96 -0.17 11.23
N MET A 157 -15.28 -1.20 11.79
CA MET A 157 -15.78 -2.02 12.88
C MET A 157 -14.87 -1.96 14.11
N THR A 158 -15.43 -2.27 15.28
CA THR A 158 -14.65 -2.35 16.54
C THR A 158 -13.99 -3.71 16.74
N THR A 159 -14.42 -4.73 15.99
CA THR A 159 -13.89 -6.09 16.06
C THR A 159 -13.93 -6.72 14.68
N ALA A 160 -12.84 -7.35 14.27
CA ALA A 160 -12.74 -8.15 13.06
C ALA A 160 -12.58 -9.63 13.43
N HIS A 161 -13.40 -10.50 12.81
CA HIS A 161 -13.30 -11.94 12.98
C HIS A 161 -12.37 -12.56 11.95
N VAL A 162 -11.30 -13.21 12.42
CA VAL A 162 -10.33 -13.93 11.60
C VAL A 162 -10.64 -15.42 11.72
N SER A 163 -10.98 -16.08 10.59
CA SER A 163 -11.26 -17.52 10.52
C SER A 163 -10.47 -18.15 9.37
N LEU A 164 -9.55 -19.03 9.70
CA LEU A 164 -8.70 -19.76 8.77
C LEU A 164 -8.82 -21.25 9.02
N PRO A 165 -9.86 -21.92 8.47
CA PRO A 165 -10.03 -23.33 8.64
C PRO A 165 -8.91 -24.11 7.92
N PHE A 166 -8.50 -25.26 8.51
CA PHE A 166 -7.46 -26.14 7.96
C PHE A 166 -6.16 -25.40 7.68
N ILE A 167 -5.71 -24.53 8.60
CA ILE A 167 -4.49 -23.73 8.44
C ILE A 167 -3.23 -24.57 8.61
N SER A 168 -3.31 -25.65 9.40
CA SER A 168 -2.21 -26.57 9.65
C SER A 168 -2.72 -27.97 10.01
N GLN A 169 -1.80 -28.92 10.19
CA GLN A 169 -2.05 -30.28 10.62
C GLN A 169 -1.36 -30.53 11.96
N GLY A 170 -2.13 -30.96 12.95
CA GLY A 170 -1.61 -31.44 14.23
C GLY A 170 -1.55 -32.96 14.31
N ASN A 171 -1.14 -33.49 15.45
CA ASN A 171 -1.05 -34.91 15.70
C ASN A 171 -2.45 -35.57 15.71
N ASP A 172 -3.46 -34.85 16.17
CA ASP A 172 -4.84 -35.35 16.37
C ASP A 172 -5.79 -34.97 15.22
N GLY A 173 -5.29 -34.29 14.17
CA GLY A 173 -6.09 -33.90 13.03
C GLY A 173 -5.81 -32.46 12.54
N PRO A 174 -6.68 -31.97 11.66
CA PRO A 174 -6.52 -30.60 11.13
C PRO A 174 -6.72 -29.55 12.21
N LEU A 175 -5.92 -28.49 12.12
CA LEU A 175 -5.97 -27.35 13.00
C LEU A 175 -6.58 -26.14 12.30
N HIS A 176 -7.32 -25.35 13.06
CA HIS A 176 -8.01 -24.15 12.58
C HIS A 176 -7.55 -22.95 13.42
N LEU A 177 -7.47 -21.78 12.79
CA LEU A 177 -7.25 -20.52 13.51
C LEU A 177 -8.55 -19.72 13.49
N GLU A 178 -9.06 -19.44 14.68
CA GLU A 178 -10.20 -18.55 14.86
C GLU A 178 -9.86 -17.54 15.96
N LEU A 179 -10.00 -16.25 15.66
CA LEU A 179 -9.66 -15.18 16.59
C LEU A 179 -10.47 -13.93 16.28
N ASP A 180 -10.94 -13.29 17.34
CA ASP A 180 -11.53 -11.95 17.27
C ASP A 180 -10.48 -10.91 17.59
N LEU A 181 -10.12 -10.09 16.59
CA LEU A 181 -9.20 -8.96 16.75
C LEU A 181 -9.98 -7.69 16.99
N THR A 182 -9.81 -7.08 18.15
CA THR A 182 -10.42 -5.78 18.45
C THR A 182 -9.58 -4.64 17.91
N ARG A 183 -10.22 -3.49 17.59
CA ARG A 183 -9.50 -2.26 17.19
C ARG A 183 -8.50 -1.83 18.26
N ALA A 184 -8.86 -1.86 19.53
CA ALA A 184 -7.96 -1.53 20.63
C ALA A 184 -6.71 -2.43 20.67
N LYS A 185 -6.88 -3.75 20.38
CA LYS A 185 -5.74 -4.66 20.29
C LYS A 185 -4.88 -4.39 19.06
N PHE A 186 -5.49 -4.07 17.93
CA PHE A 186 -4.76 -3.65 16.73
C PHE A 186 -3.94 -2.39 16.98
N GLU A 187 -4.51 -1.36 17.60
CA GLU A 187 -3.82 -0.12 17.95
C GLU A 187 -2.65 -0.38 18.92
N ASP A 188 -2.82 -1.26 19.90
CA ASP A 188 -1.75 -1.70 20.82
C ASP A 188 -0.61 -2.40 20.08
N LEU A 189 -0.93 -3.31 19.15
CA LEU A 189 0.06 -4.02 18.33
C LEU A 189 0.86 -3.10 17.42
N CYS A 190 0.25 -2.02 16.96
CA CYS A 190 0.82 -1.08 15.99
C CYS A 190 1.34 0.22 16.65
N HIS A 191 1.39 0.28 17.99
CA HIS A 191 1.74 1.51 18.72
C HIS A 191 3.02 2.16 18.19
N ASP A 192 4.08 1.38 18.03
CA ASP A 192 5.39 1.86 17.59
C ASP A 192 5.42 2.35 16.12
N LEU A 193 4.39 2.05 15.34
CA LEU A 193 4.25 2.52 13.95
C LEU A 193 3.62 3.91 13.86
N PHE A 194 3.03 4.41 14.97
CA PHE A 194 2.39 5.73 15.04
C PHE A 194 3.31 6.82 15.59
N GLU A 195 4.46 6.47 16.18
CA GLU A 195 5.47 7.38 16.71
C GLU A 195 6.57 7.69 15.66
#